data_449edbcaa5f770ba7f4286009a34701f
#
_entry.id   449edbcaa5f770ba7f4286009a34701f
#
_cell.length_a   1.000
_cell.length_b   1.000
_cell.length_c   1.000
_cell.angle_alpha   90.00
_cell.angle_beta   90.00
_cell.angle_gamma   90.00
#
_symmetry.space_group_name_H-M   'P 1'
#
loop_
_entity.id
_entity.type
_entity.pdbx_description
1 polymer ?
#
loop_
_entity_poly.entity_id
_entity_poly.type
_entity_poly.pdbx_seq_one_letter_code
_entity_poly.pdbx_strand_id
1 'polypeptide(L)'
;MSFDFEDGRSRRGRPREHHSGGHRLFFALCPPGAVERQAASISCDYGKAFSLSAKPRLKTLHVTIIGIDDYQELPEDAVFAARQAGATVEGAPIAITFDRIMSFRREGKARPLVLCGEGGRKALTRLHVQLGVGMHNAGLRHNIRRDFTPHMTLLYDRKTVPPTSLDAPVSWTASEFLLVHSVLGKTEHRIIDRWPLLG
;
A
#
# COMPACT_ATOMS: atom_id res chain seq x y z
N MET A 1 12.23 -17.35 10.24
CA MET A 1 12.77 -16.08 9.71
C MET A 1 11.91 -14.95 10.24
N SER A 2 12.50 -14.04 10.98
CA SER A 2 11.79 -12.89 11.57
C SER A 2 11.73 -11.79 10.52
N PHE A 3 10.53 -11.41 10.07
CA PHE A 3 10.34 -10.27 9.16
C PHE A 3 10.19 -9.01 10.01
N ASP A 4 11.28 -8.26 10.18
CA ASP A 4 11.23 -6.93 10.78
C ASP A 4 10.83 -5.92 9.72
N PHE A 5 9.60 -5.42 9.80
CA PHE A 5 9.10 -4.34 8.98
C PHE A 5 9.44 -3.01 9.66
N GLU A 6 10.54 -2.39 9.26
CA GLU A 6 10.81 -1.00 9.60
C GLU A 6 9.94 -0.07 8.74
N ASP A 7 8.99 0.60 9.40
CA ASP A 7 8.25 1.73 8.83
C ASP A 7 9.27 2.84 8.48
N GLY A 8 9.39 3.13 7.19
CA GLY A 8 10.39 4.00 6.60
C GLY A 8 10.60 5.35 7.27
N ARG A 9 11.36 5.37 8.32
CA ARG A 9 11.86 6.62 8.90
C ARG A 9 13.11 7.05 8.17
N SER A 10 12.95 8.05 7.30
CA SER A 10 14.03 8.90 6.84
C SER A 10 14.82 9.45 8.03
N ARG A 11 16.15 9.42 7.90
CA ARG A 11 17.10 10.00 8.83
C ARG A 11 16.76 11.47 9.11
N ARG A 12 16.61 11.80 10.39
CA ARG A 12 16.70 13.13 11.04
C ARG A 12 16.32 14.35 10.16
N GLY A 13 15.04 14.49 9.90
CA GLY A 13 14.40 15.75 9.59
C GLY A 13 13.36 16.00 10.66
N ARG A 14 13.21 17.25 11.10
CA ARG A 14 12.35 17.80 12.16
C ARG A 14 11.21 16.89 12.69
N PRO A 15 10.84 16.97 13.98
CA PRO A 15 9.68 16.25 14.51
C PRO A 15 8.46 16.55 13.62
N ARG A 16 7.86 15.50 13.05
CA ARG A 16 6.60 15.67 12.30
C ARG A 16 5.53 16.04 13.30
N GLU A 17 5.13 17.31 13.32
CA GLU A 17 3.94 17.75 14.02
C GLU A 17 2.75 16.96 13.45
N HIS A 18 2.03 16.26 14.31
CA HIS A 18 0.80 15.57 13.94
C HIS A 18 -0.30 16.63 13.70
N HIS A 19 -0.34 17.19 12.51
CA HIS A 19 -1.44 18.03 12.10
C HIS A 19 -2.62 17.12 11.73
N SER A 20 -3.77 17.39 12.36
CA SER A 20 -5.06 16.79 12.04
C SER A 20 -5.54 17.33 10.69
N GLY A 21 -5.22 16.64 9.61
CA GLY A 21 -5.59 17.00 8.25
C GLY A 21 -4.35 17.20 7.39
N GLY A 22 -3.92 16.14 6.75
CA GLY A 22 -2.82 16.15 5.79
C GLY A 22 -3.20 15.34 4.57
N HIS A 23 -2.35 15.41 3.59
CA HIS A 23 -2.51 14.77 2.29
C HIS A 23 -1.34 13.83 2.06
N ARG A 24 -1.64 12.58 1.69
CA ARG A 24 -0.62 11.59 1.30
C ARG A 24 -0.74 11.29 -0.18
N LEU A 25 0.39 11.30 -0.87
CA LEU A 25 0.48 10.94 -2.28
C LEU A 25 1.27 9.63 -2.42
N PHE A 26 0.74 8.68 -3.21
CA PHE A 26 1.39 7.38 -3.41
C PHE A 26 0.88 6.68 -4.66
N PHE A 27 1.69 5.76 -5.20
CA PHE A 27 1.26 4.84 -6.25
C PHE A 27 0.74 3.53 -5.65
N ALA A 28 -0.35 3.02 -6.21
CA ALA A 28 -1.01 1.81 -5.71
C ALA A 28 -1.65 0.97 -6.82
N LEU A 29 -1.93 -0.29 -6.47
CA LEU A 29 -2.86 -1.16 -7.18
C LEU A 29 -4.12 -1.30 -6.32
N CYS A 30 -5.29 -1.11 -6.91
CA CYS A 30 -6.56 -1.33 -6.24
C CYS A 30 -7.17 -2.68 -6.65
N PRO A 31 -7.69 -3.45 -5.71
CA PRO A 31 -8.36 -4.71 -6.01
C PRO A 31 -9.72 -4.46 -6.67
N PRO A 32 -10.21 -5.36 -7.54
CA PRO A 32 -11.58 -5.30 -8.03
C PRO A 32 -12.59 -5.65 -6.92
N GLY A 33 -13.85 -5.24 -7.09
CA GLY A 33 -14.88 -5.38 -6.07
C GLY A 33 -15.12 -6.81 -5.56
N ALA A 34 -14.87 -7.83 -6.36
CA ALA A 34 -14.94 -9.23 -5.91
C ALA A 34 -13.87 -9.54 -4.85
N VAL A 35 -12.64 -9.05 -5.08
CA VAL A 35 -11.51 -9.19 -4.15
C VAL A 35 -11.72 -8.33 -2.90
N GLU A 36 -12.31 -7.14 -3.04
CA GLU A 36 -12.68 -6.31 -1.88
C GLU A 36 -13.67 -7.05 -0.96
N ARG A 37 -14.68 -7.70 -1.52
CA ARG A 37 -15.65 -8.50 -0.75
C ARG A 37 -14.97 -9.69 -0.04
N GLN A 38 -14.08 -10.42 -0.72
CA GLN A 38 -13.31 -11.51 -0.13
C GLN A 38 -12.43 -11.00 1.02
N ALA A 39 -11.70 -9.92 0.83
CA ALA A 39 -10.87 -9.29 1.86
C ALA A 39 -11.71 -8.78 3.05
N ALA A 40 -12.93 -8.30 2.79
CA ALA A 40 -13.88 -7.90 3.82
C ALA A 40 -14.33 -9.08 4.69
N SER A 41 -14.68 -10.22 4.08
CA SER A 41 -15.03 -11.44 4.79
C SER A 41 -13.88 -11.92 5.67
N ILE A 42 -12.68 -12.05 5.10
CA ILE A 42 -11.48 -12.45 5.83
C ILE A 42 -11.23 -11.50 7.02
N SER A 43 -11.33 -10.20 6.80
CA SER A 43 -11.13 -9.21 7.87
C SER A 43 -12.16 -9.37 9.01
N CYS A 44 -13.41 -9.70 8.68
CA CYS A 44 -14.47 -9.94 9.66
C CYS A 44 -14.19 -11.22 10.47
N ASP A 45 -13.84 -12.33 9.81
CA ASP A 45 -13.63 -13.63 10.43
C ASP A 45 -12.42 -13.60 11.38
N TYR A 46 -11.29 -13.03 10.94
CA TYR A 46 -10.11 -12.83 11.78
C TYR A 46 -10.37 -11.78 12.87
N GLY A 47 -11.16 -10.75 12.60
CA GLY A 47 -11.63 -9.78 13.59
C GLY A 47 -12.33 -10.46 14.76
N LYS A 48 -13.25 -11.38 14.48
CA LYS A 48 -13.94 -12.17 15.50
C LYS A 48 -13.02 -13.17 16.20
N ALA A 49 -12.26 -13.97 15.45
CA ALA A 49 -11.40 -15.03 15.98
C ALA A 49 -10.33 -14.49 16.95
N PHE A 50 -9.76 -13.32 16.65
CA PHE A 50 -8.73 -12.67 17.47
C PHE A 50 -9.26 -11.53 18.35
N SER A 51 -10.58 -11.32 18.39
CA SER A 51 -11.26 -10.27 19.15
C SER A 51 -10.63 -8.88 18.88
N LEU A 52 -10.42 -8.57 17.60
CA LEU A 52 -9.90 -7.26 17.17
C LEU A 52 -10.97 -6.20 17.34
N SER A 53 -10.59 -5.00 17.76
CA SER A 53 -11.51 -3.89 18.04
C SER A 53 -11.66 -2.91 16.87
N ALA A 54 -10.70 -2.93 15.94
CA ALA A 54 -10.67 -1.99 14.83
C ALA A 54 -11.62 -2.36 13.70
N LYS A 55 -12.22 -1.36 13.07
CA LYS A 55 -13.07 -1.55 11.89
C LYS A 55 -12.23 -1.80 10.62
N PRO A 56 -12.66 -2.71 9.73
CA PRO A 56 -12.02 -2.93 8.44
C PRO A 56 -12.02 -1.68 7.55
N ARG A 57 -10.96 -1.53 6.75
CA ARG A 57 -10.75 -0.39 5.83
C ARG A 57 -11.31 -0.65 4.43
N LEU A 58 -12.54 -1.09 4.32
CA LEU A 58 -13.13 -1.63 3.09
C LEU A 58 -13.14 -0.65 1.89
N LYS A 59 -13.26 0.65 2.15
CA LYS A 59 -13.31 1.70 1.09
C LYS A 59 -11.94 2.13 0.55
N THR A 60 -10.87 1.65 1.16
CA THR A 60 -9.50 2.11 0.85
C THR A 60 -8.52 0.95 0.78
N LEU A 61 -9.01 -0.23 0.36
CA LEU A 61 -8.16 -1.39 0.14
C LEU A 61 -7.25 -1.15 -1.08
N HIS A 62 -5.96 -1.38 -0.91
CA HIS A 62 -4.96 -1.21 -1.96
C HIS A 62 -3.67 -1.93 -1.61
N VAL A 63 -2.84 -2.16 -2.61
CA VAL A 63 -1.44 -2.52 -2.45
C VAL A 63 -0.61 -1.28 -2.76
N THR A 64 0.01 -0.67 -1.75
CA THR A 64 0.93 0.45 -1.98
C THR A 64 2.16 -0.06 -2.73
N ILE A 65 2.48 0.55 -3.86
CA ILE A 65 3.70 0.25 -4.60
C ILE A 65 4.84 1.13 -4.12
N ILE A 66 4.63 2.45 -4.08
CA ILE A 66 5.63 3.38 -3.54
C ILE A 66 4.94 4.63 -2.99
N GLY A 67 5.33 5.05 -1.79
CA GLY A 67 4.91 6.31 -1.20
C GLY A 67 5.73 7.47 -1.75
N ILE A 68 5.11 8.60 -2.00
CA ILE A 68 5.78 9.83 -2.41
C ILE A 68 6.10 10.64 -1.17
N ASP A 69 5.09 11.31 -0.59
CA ASP A 69 5.26 12.01 0.70
C ASP A 69 3.90 12.33 1.36
N ASP A 70 3.99 12.87 2.59
CA ASP A 70 2.89 13.46 3.33
C ASP A 70 3.02 14.98 3.30
N TYR A 71 1.93 15.68 2.93
CA TYR A 71 1.87 17.13 2.76
C TYR A 71 0.80 17.75 3.67
N GLN A 72 0.95 19.01 4.07
CA GLN A 72 -0.14 19.77 4.69
C GLN A 72 -1.18 20.16 3.64
N GLU A 73 -0.73 20.68 2.51
CA GLU A 73 -1.49 20.92 1.30
C GLU A 73 -0.81 20.17 0.16
N LEU A 74 -1.60 19.58 -0.73
CA LEU A 74 -1.05 18.78 -1.84
C LEU A 74 -0.43 19.71 -2.90
N PRO A 75 0.93 19.70 -3.09
CA PRO A 75 1.57 20.59 -4.04
C PRO A 75 1.29 20.15 -5.48
N GLU A 76 0.97 21.08 -6.37
CA GLU A 76 0.71 20.80 -7.78
C GLU A 76 1.97 20.28 -8.51
N ASP A 77 3.16 20.79 -8.15
CA ASP A 77 4.44 20.35 -8.70
C ASP A 77 4.75 18.89 -8.33
N ALA A 78 4.44 18.45 -7.11
CA ALA A 78 4.60 17.06 -6.71
C ALA A 78 3.63 16.13 -7.48
N VAL A 79 2.39 16.57 -7.71
CA VAL A 79 1.41 15.83 -8.53
C VAL A 79 1.88 15.76 -9.98
N PHE A 80 2.36 16.88 -10.55
CA PHE A 80 2.90 16.91 -11.91
C PHE A 80 4.09 15.95 -12.06
N ALA A 81 5.07 16.04 -11.17
CA ALA A 81 6.25 15.18 -11.18
C ALA A 81 5.87 13.68 -11.00
N ALA A 82 4.89 13.38 -10.15
CA ALA A 82 4.37 12.02 -10.00
C ALA A 82 3.73 11.50 -11.30
N ARG A 83 2.96 12.35 -12.00
CA ARG A 83 2.41 12.00 -13.30
C ARG A 83 3.48 11.69 -14.34
N GLN A 84 4.54 12.49 -14.41
CA GLN A 84 5.68 12.22 -15.29
C GLN A 84 6.34 10.87 -14.94
N ALA A 85 6.53 10.59 -13.65
CA ALA A 85 7.08 9.31 -13.21
C ALA A 85 6.19 8.12 -13.60
N GLY A 86 4.87 8.23 -13.43
CA GLY A 86 3.92 7.19 -13.82
C GLY A 86 3.94 6.91 -15.33
N ALA A 87 4.07 7.95 -16.14
CA ALA A 87 4.10 7.85 -17.61
C ALA A 87 5.35 7.15 -18.15
N THR A 88 6.40 6.96 -17.36
CA THR A 88 7.62 6.23 -17.78
C THR A 88 7.54 4.72 -17.56
N VAL A 89 6.47 4.24 -16.92
CA VAL A 89 6.35 2.82 -16.57
C VAL A 89 5.77 2.03 -17.75
N GLU A 90 6.46 0.96 -18.10
CA GLU A 90 6.00 -0.03 -19.08
C GLU A 90 5.92 -1.41 -18.39
N GLY A 91 4.85 -2.14 -18.62
CA GLY A 91 4.69 -3.47 -18.04
C GLY A 91 3.39 -4.16 -18.41
N ALA A 92 3.43 -5.48 -18.31
CA ALA A 92 2.27 -6.36 -18.50
C ALA A 92 1.37 -6.36 -17.25
N PRO A 93 0.10 -6.79 -17.39
CA PRO A 93 -0.78 -7.05 -16.25
C PRO A 93 -0.12 -7.97 -15.23
N ILE A 94 -0.31 -7.67 -13.94
CA ILE A 94 0.35 -8.35 -12.84
C ILE A 94 -0.62 -9.29 -12.15
N ALA A 95 -0.36 -10.60 -12.23
CA ALA A 95 -1.08 -11.60 -11.44
C ALA A 95 -0.57 -11.54 -9.98
N ILE A 96 -1.48 -11.25 -9.05
CA ILE A 96 -1.20 -11.09 -7.62
C ILE A 96 -1.91 -12.22 -6.86
N THR A 97 -1.20 -12.83 -5.90
CA THR A 97 -1.79 -13.82 -5.01
C THR A 97 -1.29 -13.59 -3.60
N PHE A 98 -2.22 -13.39 -2.67
CA PHE A 98 -1.96 -13.34 -1.24
C PHE A 98 -2.53 -14.61 -0.58
N ASP A 99 -1.66 -15.40 -0.01
CA ASP A 99 -1.94 -16.70 0.60
C ASP A 99 -1.83 -16.70 2.13
N ARG A 100 -1.47 -15.54 2.71
CA ARG A 100 -1.25 -15.38 4.15
C ARG A 100 -1.89 -14.12 4.69
N ILE A 101 -2.27 -14.18 5.97
CA ILE A 101 -2.69 -13.05 6.77
C ILE A 101 -1.82 -12.97 8.03
N MET A 102 -1.40 -11.76 8.42
CA MET A 102 -0.61 -11.54 9.62
C MET A 102 -0.62 -10.07 10.05
N SER A 103 -0.26 -9.82 11.30
CA SER A 103 0.05 -8.45 11.73
C SER A 103 1.52 -8.14 11.52
N PHE A 104 1.82 -7.06 10.78
CA PHE A 104 3.19 -6.57 10.68
C PHE A 104 3.62 -5.89 11.99
N ARG A 105 4.91 -6.01 12.34
CA ARG A 105 5.47 -5.34 13.52
C ARG A 105 5.47 -3.83 13.34
N ARG A 106 5.02 -3.12 14.38
CA ARG A 106 5.11 -1.67 14.49
C ARG A 106 5.21 -1.29 15.95
N GLU A 107 6.29 -0.62 16.34
CA GLU A 107 6.49 -0.21 17.72
C GLU A 107 5.56 0.92 18.14
N GLY A 108 5.02 0.83 19.36
CA GLY A 108 4.27 1.92 20.03
C GLY A 108 2.95 2.33 19.40
N LYS A 109 2.46 1.65 18.36
CA LYS A 109 1.21 1.99 17.64
C LYS A 109 0.39 0.75 17.30
N ALA A 110 -0.87 0.98 16.86
CA ALA A 110 -1.67 -0.08 16.27
C ALA A 110 -0.95 -0.69 15.06
N ARG A 111 -0.95 -2.01 14.97
CA ARG A 111 -0.26 -2.79 13.94
C ARG A 111 -1.19 -3.07 12.77
N PRO A 112 -0.71 -2.96 11.52
CA PRO A 112 -1.52 -3.32 10.37
C PRO A 112 -1.72 -4.84 10.32
N LEU A 113 -2.96 -5.29 10.24
CA LEU A 113 -3.32 -6.62 9.80
C LEU A 113 -3.35 -6.61 8.28
N VAL A 114 -2.57 -7.48 7.66
CA VAL A 114 -2.35 -7.45 6.22
C VAL A 114 -2.58 -8.81 5.56
N LEU A 115 -3.03 -8.78 4.31
CA LEU A 115 -2.87 -9.89 3.38
C LEU A 115 -1.54 -9.74 2.67
N CYS A 116 -0.76 -10.83 2.55
CA CYS A 116 0.52 -10.87 1.86
C CYS A 116 0.79 -12.25 1.26
N GLY A 117 1.79 -12.35 0.38
CA GLY A 117 2.17 -13.59 -0.28
C GLY A 117 3.30 -13.36 -1.29
N GLU A 118 3.76 -14.44 -1.91
CA GLU A 118 4.86 -14.38 -2.89
C GLU A 118 4.35 -14.28 -4.35
N GLY A 119 3.03 -14.51 -4.57
CA GLY A 119 2.43 -14.44 -5.90
C GLY A 119 2.49 -13.03 -6.48
N GLY A 120 3.18 -12.87 -7.61
CA GLY A 120 3.36 -11.59 -8.28
C GLY A 120 4.51 -10.72 -7.74
N ARG A 121 5.22 -11.15 -6.68
CA ARG A 121 6.25 -10.35 -6.00
C ARG A 121 7.32 -9.81 -6.96
N LYS A 122 7.81 -10.62 -7.91
CA LYS A 122 8.83 -10.17 -8.87
C LYS A 122 8.33 -9.01 -9.75
N ALA A 123 7.10 -9.13 -10.28
CA ALA A 123 6.49 -8.09 -11.11
C ALA A 123 6.18 -6.82 -10.30
N LEU A 124 5.65 -6.97 -9.08
CA LEU A 124 5.41 -5.86 -8.15
C LEU A 124 6.70 -5.14 -7.76
N THR A 125 7.79 -5.88 -7.52
CA THR A 125 9.11 -5.30 -7.25
C THR A 125 9.65 -4.56 -8.47
N ARG A 126 9.45 -5.08 -9.69
CA ARG A 126 9.82 -4.38 -10.93
C ARG A 126 9.07 -3.05 -11.03
N LEU A 127 7.75 -3.06 -10.85
CA LEU A 127 6.93 -1.85 -10.87
C LEU A 127 7.40 -0.83 -9.82
N HIS A 128 7.68 -1.30 -8.58
CA HIS A 128 8.24 -0.46 -7.51
C HIS A 128 9.55 0.22 -7.94
N VAL A 129 10.46 -0.53 -8.55
CA VAL A 129 11.76 0.01 -9.01
C VAL A 129 11.58 0.99 -10.17
N GLN A 130 10.76 0.66 -11.17
CA GLN A 130 10.50 1.55 -12.31
C GLN A 130 9.91 2.89 -11.85
N LEU A 131 8.88 2.85 -10.99
CA LEU A 131 8.30 4.07 -10.39
C LEU A 131 9.34 4.85 -9.58
N GLY A 132 10.18 4.16 -8.81
CA GLY A 132 11.25 4.80 -8.05
C GLY A 132 12.26 5.54 -8.95
N VAL A 133 12.67 4.93 -10.06
CA VAL A 133 13.54 5.57 -11.06
C VAL A 133 12.82 6.75 -11.72
N GLY A 134 11.56 6.58 -12.15
CA GLY A 134 10.77 7.66 -12.72
C GLY A 134 10.61 8.85 -11.76
N MET A 135 10.34 8.60 -10.49
CA MET A 135 10.26 9.62 -9.45
C MET A 135 11.59 10.35 -9.25
N HIS A 136 12.70 9.62 -9.24
CA HIS A 136 14.03 10.23 -9.15
C HIS A 136 14.28 11.19 -10.32
N ASN A 137 14.02 10.75 -11.54
CA ASN A 137 14.21 11.55 -12.76
C ASN A 137 13.28 12.77 -12.81
N ALA A 138 12.09 12.67 -12.20
CA ALA A 138 11.15 13.77 -12.06
C ALA A 138 11.45 14.71 -10.87
N GLY A 139 12.57 14.51 -10.16
CA GLY A 139 12.98 15.36 -9.03
C GLY A 139 12.27 15.07 -7.70
N LEU A 140 11.45 14.01 -7.62
CA LEU A 140 10.83 13.60 -6.38
C LEU A 140 11.83 12.83 -5.49
N ARG A 141 11.91 13.24 -4.22
CA ARG A 141 12.70 12.48 -3.23
C ARG A 141 11.94 11.23 -2.84
N HIS A 142 12.59 10.08 -2.97
CA HIS A 142 12.03 8.80 -2.55
C HIS A 142 13.15 7.86 -2.12
N ASN A 143 12.76 6.85 -1.33
CA ASN A 143 13.65 5.75 -0.98
C ASN A 143 13.16 4.48 -1.68
N ILE A 144 13.86 4.03 -2.73
CA ILE A 144 13.64 2.71 -3.30
C ILE A 144 14.07 1.68 -2.24
N ARG A 145 13.11 0.94 -1.71
CA ARG A 145 13.37 -0.06 -0.69
C ARG A 145 13.77 -1.39 -1.32
N ARG A 146 14.89 -1.93 -0.87
CA ARG A 146 15.33 -3.28 -1.26
C ARG A 146 14.44 -4.38 -0.66
N ASP A 147 13.80 -4.10 0.46
CA ASP A 147 12.96 -4.98 1.25
C ASP A 147 11.45 -4.74 1.01
N PHE A 148 11.08 -4.27 -0.18
CA PHE A 148 9.69 -4.07 -0.56
C PHE A 148 8.87 -5.36 -0.39
N THR A 149 7.89 -5.31 0.49
CA THR A 149 6.97 -6.42 0.77
C THR A 149 5.55 -6.03 0.34
N PRO A 150 5.08 -6.52 -0.81
CA PRO A 150 3.72 -6.26 -1.27
C PRO A 150 2.70 -6.78 -0.26
N HIS A 151 1.74 -5.93 0.11
CA HIS A 151 0.68 -6.30 1.04
C HIS A 151 -0.56 -5.43 0.88
N MET A 152 -1.70 -5.94 1.33
CA MET A 152 -2.95 -5.19 1.43
C MET A 152 -3.34 -5.07 2.91
N THR A 153 -3.43 -3.84 3.42
CA THR A 153 -3.81 -3.59 4.82
C THR A 153 -5.33 -3.66 4.99
N LEU A 154 -5.80 -4.54 5.85
CA LEU A 154 -7.22 -4.73 6.17
C LEU A 154 -7.71 -3.79 7.28
N LEU A 155 -6.93 -3.66 8.35
CA LEU A 155 -7.22 -2.81 9.51
C LEU A 155 -5.93 -2.55 10.33
N TYR A 156 -6.02 -1.71 11.35
CA TYR A 156 -4.95 -1.48 12.33
C TYR A 156 -5.47 -1.78 13.73
N ASP A 157 -4.85 -2.71 14.46
CA ASP A 157 -5.24 -3.06 15.83
C ASP A 157 -4.00 -3.15 16.76
N ARG A 158 -4.23 -3.05 18.07
CA ARG A 158 -3.19 -3.27 19.06
C ARG A 158 -2.91 -4.75 19.27
N LYS A 159 -3.93 -5.59 19.15
CA LYS A 159 -3.79 -7.04 19.16
C LYS A 159 -3.15 -7.51 17.86
N THR A 160 -2.49 -8.65 17.92
CA THR A 160 -1.75 -9.21 16.80
C THR A 160 -2.32 -10.53 16.35
N VAL A 161 -2.30 -10.75 15.03
CA VAL A 161 -2.57 -12.03 14.40
C VAL A 161 -1.22 -12.61 13.96
N PRO A 162 -0.88 -13.86 14.37
CA PRO A 162 0.34 -14.52 13.92
C PRO A 162 0.26 -14.83 12.41
N PRO A 163 1.39 -15.10 11.74
CA PRO A 163 1.38 -15.55 10.35
C PRO A 163 0.53 -16.80 10.20
N THR A 164 -0.54 -16.70 9.41
CA THR A 164 -1.51 -17.77 9.19
C THR A 164 -1.78 -17.90 7.70
N SER A 165 -1.72 -19.13 7.18
CA SER A 165 -2.11 -19.43 5.79
C SER A 165 -3.62 -19.27 5.63
N LEU A 166 -4.05 -18.75 4.48
CA LEU A 166 -5.46 -18.68 4.11
C LEU A 166 -5.89 -20.01 3.50
N ASP A 167 -7.09 -20.49 3.82
CA ASP A 167 -7.68 -21.69 3.20
C ASP A 167 -7.91 -21.47 1.70
N ALA A 168 -8.30 -20.27 1.31
CA ALA A 168 -8.44 -19.85 -0.07
C ALA A 168 -7.62 -18.55 -0.31
N PRO A 169 -6.61 -18.58 -1.19
CA PRO A 169 -5.82 -17.39 -1.52
C PRO A 169 -6.69 -16.29 -2.13
N VAL A 170 -6.30 -15.03 -1.87
CA VAL A 170 -6.88 -13.84 -2.49
C VAL A 170 -6.07 -13.52 -3.74
N SER A 171 -6.69 -13.67 -4.93
CA SER A 171 -5.97 -13.53 -6.20
C SER A 171 -6.71 -12.64 -7.19
N TRP A 172 -5.96 -11.82 -7.93
CA TRP A 172 -6.47 -11.05 -9.06
C TRP A 172 -5.34 -10.65 -10.01
N THR A 173 -5.72 -10.18 -11.20
CA THR A 173 -4.77 -9.57 -12.13
C THR A 173 -4.99 -8.06 -12.12
N ALA A 174 -3.96 -7.30 -11.77
CA ALA A 174 -3.95 -5.86 -11.88
C ALA A 174 -3.57 -5.46 -13.31
N SER A 175 -4.48 -4.77 -14.01
CA SER A 175 -4.29 -4.27 -15.38
C SER A 175 -3.93 -2.79 -15.45
N GLU A 176 -3.89 -2.11 -14.32
CA GLU A 176 -3.49 -0.70 -14.20
C GLU A 176 -2.88 -0.44 -12.82
N PHE A 177 -2.09 0.63 -12.71
CA PHE A 177 -1.70 1.22 -11.43
C PHE A 177 -2.15 2.68 -11.37
N LEU A 178 -2.28 3.19 -10.16
CA LEU A 178 -2.95 4.45 -9.86
C LEU A 178 -2.05 5.39 -9.09
N LEU A 179 -2.16 6.69 -9.35
CA LEU A 179 -1.71 7.75 -8.46
C LEU A 179 -2.86 8.12 -7.53
N VAL A 180 -2.65 7.92 -6.24
CA VAL A 180 -3.68 8.08 -5.22
C VAL A 180 -3.32 9.20 -4.27
N HIS A 181 -4.27 10.11 -4.05
CA HIS A 181 -4.27 11.10 -3.01
C HIS A 181 -5.16 10.61 -1.86
N SER A 182 -4.57 10.40 -0.70
CA SER A 182 -5.29 10.06 0.54
C SER A 182 -5.44 11.29 1.42
N VAL A 183 -6.67 11.60 1.80
CA VAL A 183 -6.95 12.63 2.81
C VAL A 183 -6.82 11.98 4.19
N LEU A 184 -5.74 12.30 4.90
CA LEU A 184 -5.42 11.69 6.18
C LEU A 184 -6.51 12.01 7.22
N GLY A 185 -6.91 11.00 8.00
CA GLY A 185 -7.99 11.13 8.99
C GLY A 185 -9.41 10.94 8.44
N LYS A 186 -9.64 11.02 7.12
CA LYS A 186 -10.99 10.88 6.51
C LYS A 186 -11.30 9.53 5.90
N THR A 187 -10.34 8.59 5.86
CA THR A 187 -10.50 7.28 5.18
C THR A 187 -11.03 7.47 3.74
N GLU A 188 -10.44 8.44 3.02
CA GLU A 188 -10.83 8.86 1.68
C GLU A 188 -9.62 8.77 0.77
N HIS A 189 -9.78 8.08 -0.37
CA HIS A 189 -8.81 8.02 -1.46
C HIS A 189 -9.42 8.68 -2.70
N ARG A 190 -8.67 9.60 -3.31
CA ARG A 190 -8.99 10.23 -4.59
C ARG A 190 -7.99 9.74 -5.62
N ILE A 191 -8.48 9.16 -6.69
CA ILE A 191 -7.63 8.76 -7.82
C ILE A 191 -7.33 10.03 -8.61
N ILE A 192 -6.03 10.36 -8.71
CA ILE A 192 -5.55 11.52 -9.47
C ILE A 192 -5.29 11.12 -10.92
N ASP A 193 -4.68 9.93 -11.12
CA ASP A 193 -4.36 9.44 -12.46
C ASP A 193 -4.23 7.91 -12.47
N ARG A 194 -4.21 7.32 -13.68
CA ARG A 194 -4.11 5.89 -13.90
C ARG A 194 -3.32 5.56 -15.15
N TRP A 195 -2.56 4.47 -15.10
CA TRP A 195 -1.77 3.98 -16.24
C TRP A 195 -2.05 2.50 -16.45
N PRO A 196 -2.38 2.09 -17.68
CA PRO A 196 -2.60 0.70 -18.01
C PRO A 196 -1.28 -0.08 -18.01
N LEU A 197 -1.38 -1.36 -17.68
CA LEU A 197 -0.32 -2.36 -17.83
C LEU A 197 -0.68 -3.21 -19.04
N LEU A 198 -0.06 -2.93 -20.19
CA LEU A 198 -0.47 -3.49 -21.49
C LEU A 198 0.42 -4.63 -21.99
N GLY A 199 1.64 -4.76 -21.50
CA GLY A 199 2.64 -5.73 -21.96
C GLY A 199 3.62 -5.18 -22.97
#